data_a63f6d49087dc4925165d69f72fa55e3
#
_entry.id   a63f6d49087dc4925165d69f72fa55e3
#
_cell.length_a   1.000
_cell.length_b   1.000
_cell.length_c   1.000
_cell.angle_alpha   90.00
_cell.angle_beta   90.00
_cell.angle_gamma   90.00
#
_symmetry.space_group_name_H-M   'P 1'
#
loop_
_entity.id
_entity.type
_entity.pdbx_description
1 polymer ?
#
loop_
_entity_poly.entity_id
_entity_poly.type
_entity_poly.pdbx_seq_one_letter_code
_entity_poly.pdbx_strand_id
1 'polypeptide(L)'
;MKPGLGENLINYLNTAVLWFDETLCLRYINAAGEIMFDTSSRLIVGQQLAMLFPQAPAFVQALSDALESDKPFTERELALELPNMQSITVNCTVTPVNEPGQTRSLLLEMNQVDRHLRIAREENLLAQNQTVRTLVRGLAHEIKNPLGGLRGAAQLLERELPSADLKEFTQVIIGEADRLQNLLDRMLGPNTPPNKRMINVHSVLEHVRTLVQAETESLPGIQLERDYDPSIPEVYGDPEQLIQVVLNLVRNALQALGTEGRILLRTRTQRQVTVGHKLHRLVMRIDIIDNGPGVPEHLEKDIFYPMVTGRADGTGLGLPIAQSVINQHGGLIECASRPGETVFTIYLPLENQDEQ
;
A
#
# COMPACT_ATOMS: atom_id res chain seq x y z
N MET A 1 30.42 -17.26 20.40
CA MET A 1 31.42 -16.98 19.36
C MET A 1 31.06 -15.66 18.70
N LYS A 2 32.02 -14.75 18.49
CA LYS A 2 31.76 -13.58 17.65
C LYS A 2 31.51 -14.07 16.23
N PRO A 3 30.47 -13.60 15.52
CA PRO A 3 30.25 -14.00 14.14
C PRO A 3 31.50 -13.66 13.32
N GLY A 4 31.94 -14.62 12.50
CA GLY A 4 33.11 -14.44 11.64
C GLY A 4 32.86 -13.34 10.61
N LEU A 5 33.91 -12.73 10.08
CA LEU A 5 33.82 -11.65 9.09
C LEU A 5 32.93 -12.04 7.89
N GLY A 6 32.90 -13.32 7.52
CA GLY A 6 32.08 -13.86 6.44
C GLY A 6 30.56 -13.86 6.74
N GLU A 7 30.13 -14.20 7.97
CA GLU A 7 28.71 -14.16 8.36
C GLU A 7 28.16 -12.74 8.34
N ASN A 8 28.97 -11.75 8.72
CA ASN A 8 28.59 -10.35 8.68
C ASN A 8 28.40 -9.85 7.24
N LEU A 9 29.26 -10.27 6.31
CA LEU A 9 29.17 -9.84 4.89
C LEU A 9 27.92 -10.38 4.21
N ILE A 10 27.52 -11.63 4.48
CA ILE A 10 26.32 -12.26 3.90
C ILE A 10 25.04 -11.52 4.36
N ASN A 11 25.03 -10.94 5.57
CA ASN A 11 23.89 -10.19 6.08
C ASN A 11 23.71 -8.80 5.42
N TYR A 12 24.73 -8.30 4.71
CA TYR A 12 24.62 -7.05 3.91
C TYR A 12 24.15 -7.29 2.47
N LEU A 13 24.01 -8.55 2.05
CA LEU A 13 23.48 -8.86 0.72
C LEU A 13 21.98 -8.57 0.66
N ASN A 14 21.55 -8.04 -0.49
CA ASN A 14 20.11 -7.88 -0.79
C ASN A 14 19.45 -9.18 -1.30
N THR A 15 20.26 -10.18 -1.60
CA THR A 15 19.81 -11.53 -1.99
C THR A 15 19.52 -12.33 -0.73
N ALA A 16 18.37 -12.97 -0.67
CA ALA A 16 18.07 -13.92 0.38
C ALA A 16 18.94 -15.16 0.21
N VAL A 17 19.68 -15.52 1.27
CA VAL A 17 20.58 -16.68 1.30
C VAL A 17 20.10 -17.63 2.39
N LEU A 18 19.75 -18.85 1.98
CA LEU A 18 19.35 -19.94 2.87
C LEU A 18 20.31 -21.10 2.73
N TRP A 19 20.69 -21.72 3.84
CA TRP A 19 21.56 -22.88 3.84
C TRP A 19 20.88 -24.04 4.54
N PHE A 20 20.80 -25.18 3.85
CA PHE A 20 20.19 -26.41 4.32
C PHE A 20 21.26 -27.51 4.46
N ASP A 21 21.12 -28.36 5.48
CA ASP A 21 21.97 -29.52 5.65
C ASP A 21 21.54 -30.72 4.77
N GLU A 22 22.24 -31.87 4.94
CA GLU A 22 21.96 -33.10 4.22
C GLU A 22 20.55 -33.68 4.43
N THR A 23 19.89 -33.29 5.53
CA THR A 23 18.52 -33.70 5.86
C THR A 23 17.49 -32.68 5.38
N LEU A 24 17.90 -31.66 4.60
CA LEU A 24 17.10 -30.54 4.14
C LEU A 24 16.48 -29.73 5.31
N CYS A 25 17.17 -29.69 6.44
CA CYS A 25 16.85 -28.80 7.54
C CYS A 25 17.57 -27.45 7.38
N LEU A 26 16.85 -26.35 7.56
CA LEU A 26 17.41 -24.99 7.49
C LEU A 26 18.42 -24.78 8.62
N ARG A 27 19.66 -24.42 8.28
CA ARG A 27 20.73 -24.13 9.23
C ARG A 27 21.05 -22.65 9.34
N TYR A 28 20.84 -21.92 8.27
CA TYR A 28 21.13 -20.48 8.23
C TYR A 28 20.19 -19.77 7.26
N ILE A 29 19.83 -18.56 7.63
CA ILE A 29 19.16 -17.59 6.78
C ILE A 29 19.74 -16.21 7.08
N ASN A 30 20.04 -15.41 6.03
CA ASN A 30 20.54 -14.06 6.21
C ASN A 30 19.41 -13.05 6.42
N ALA A 31 19.77 -11.80 6.74
CA ALA A 31 18.80 -10.72 6.98
C ALA A 31 17.84 -10.49 5.80
N ALA A 32 18.32 -10.58 4.56
CA ALA A 32 17.45 -10.45 3.38
C ALA A 32 16.42 -11.60 3.28
N GLY A 33 16.80 -12.82 3.69
CA GLY A 33 15.89 -13.95 3.77
C GLY A 33 14.84 -13.76 4.87
N GLU A 34 15.24 -13.31 6.06
CA GLU A 34 14.29 -13.01 7.14
C GLU A 34 13.22 -11.99 6.69
N ILE A 35 13.64 -10.98 5.94
CA ILE A 35 12.74 -9.97 5.37
C ILE A 35 11.83 -10.57 4.31
N MET A 36 12.40 -11.36 3.38
CA MET A 36 11.64 -11.97 2.28
C MET A 36 10.53 -12.90 2.80
N PHE A 37 10.82 -13.67 3.86
CA PHE A 37 9.87 -14.62 4.46
C PHE A 37 9.04 -14.01 5.60
N ASP A 38 9.20 -12.72 5.91
CA ASP A 38 8.54 -12.02 7.02
C ASP A 38 8.62 -12.80 8.35
N THR A 39 9.82 -13.33 8.64
CA THR A 39 10.04 -14.20 9.79
C THR A 39 11.43 -13.99 10.38
N SER A 40 11.67 -14.50 11.57
CA SER A 40 12.99 -14.45 12.21
C SER A 40 13.69 -15.81 12.10
N SER A 41 15.01 -15.78 11.89
CA SER A 41 15.87 -16.98 11.90
C SER A 41 15.63 -17.87 13.11
N ARG A 42 15.32 -17.28 14.27
CA ARG A 42 15.04 -18.02 15.51
C ARG A 42 13.81 -18.93 15.43
N LEU A 43 12.86 -18.60 14.55
CA LEU A 43 11.62 -19.35 14.41
C LEU A 43 11.71 -20.45 13.35
N ILE A 44 12.54 -20.25 12.32
CA ILE A 44 12.56 -21.16 11.17
C ILE A 44 13.84 -22.00 11.05
N VAL A 45 14.94 -21.61 11.69
CA VAL A 45 16.15 -22.46 11.74
C VAL A 45 15.83 -23.78 12.44
N GLY A 46 16.21 -24.89 11.81
CA GLY A 46 15.89 -26.25 12.25
C GLY A 46 14.59 -26.82 11.66
N GLN A 47 13.81 -26.03 10.92
CA GLN A 47 12.64 -26.53 10.18
C GLN A 47 13.05 -27.24 8.90
N GLN A 48 12.26 -28.25 8.51
CA GLN A 48 12.44 -28.93 7.24
C GLN A 48 11.97 -28.08 6.06
N LEU A 49 12.64 -28.23 4.93
CA LEU A 49 12.35 -27.55 3.67
C LEU A 49 10.86 -27.62 3.28
N ALA A 50 10.22 -28.78 3.42
CA ALA A 50 8.81 -28.98 3.10
C ALA A 50 7.86 -28.13 3.96
N MET A 51 8.27 -27.73 5.17
CA MET A 51 7.51 -26.84 6.04
C MET A 51 7.63 -25.36 5.61
N LEU A 52 8.74 -25.00 4.98
CA LEU A 52 8.97 -23.65 4.49
C LEU A 52 8.27 -23.39 3.14
N PHE A 53 8.10 -24.44 2.33
CA PHE A 53 7.50 -24.36 0.99
C PHE A 53 6.34 -25.36 0.82
N PRO A 54 5.27 -25.29 1.64
CA PRO A 54 4.20 -26.29 1.64
C PRO A 54 3.39 -26.30 0.33
N GLN A 55 3.35 -25.19 -0.39
CA GLN A 55 2.60 -25.04 -1.64
C GLN A 55 3.44 -25.32 -2.91
N ALA A 56 4.73 -25.65 -2.75
CA ALA A 56 5.64 -25.89 -3.88
C ALA A 56 6.30 -27.29 -3.82
N PRO A 57 5.52 -28.40 -3.84
CA PRO A 57 6.07 -29.74 -3.69
C PRO A 57 7.02 -30.14 -4.82
N ALA A 58 6.78 -29.65 -6.05
CA ALA A 58 7.68 -29.89 -7.19
C ALA A 58 9.05 -29.23 -6.97
N PHE A 59 9.08 -28.03 -6.40
CA PHE A 59 10.31 -27.32 -6.07
C PHE A 59 11.06 -28.04 -4.93
N VAL A 60 10.35 -28.49 -3.90
CA VAL A 60 10.94 -29.30 -2.81
C VAL A 60 11.59 -30.57 -3.36
N GLN A 61 10.95 -31.27 -4.31
CA GLN A 61 11.52 -32.44 -4.96
C GLN A 61 12.78 -32.09 -5.77
N ALA A 62 12.75 -31.01 -6.55
CA ALA A 62 13.92 -30.54 -7.31
C ALA A 62 15.13 -30.22 -6.41
N LEU A 63 14.89 -29.67 -5.21
CA LEU A 63 15.95 -29.44 -4.23
C LEU A 63 16.55 -30.74 -3.66
N SER A 64 15.71 -31.74 -3.42
CA SER A 64 16.18 -33.09 -3.02
C SER A 64 17.03 -33.73 -4.12
N ASP A 65 16.56 -33.65 -5.36
CA ASP A 65 17.27 -34.21 -6.52
C ASP A 65 18.62 -33.48 -6.75
N ALA A 66 18.69 -32.18 -6.50
CA ALA A 66 19.92 -31.40 -6.60
C ALA A 66 20.96 -31.82 -5.54
N LEU A 67 20.52 -32.08 -4.29
CA LEU A 67 21.37 -32.56 -3.21
C LEU A 67 21.95 -33.96 -3.53
N GLU A 68 21.14 -34.84 -4.12
CA GLU A 68 21.57 -36.18 -4.50
C GLU A 68 22.49 -36.20 -5.71
N SER A 69 22.15 -35.43 -6.75
CA SER A 69 22.87 -35.42 -8.01
C SER A 69 24.10 -34.53 -8.05
N ASP A 70 24.29 -33.67 -7.04
CA ASP A 70 25.37 -32.68 -6.94
C ASP A 70 25.38 -31.69 -8.13
N LYS A 71 24.17 -31.37 -8.69
CA LYS A 71 24.01 -30.47 -9.83
C LYS A 71 23.33 -29.21 -9.43
N PRO A 72 23.95 -28.04 -9.65
CA PRO A 72 23.29 -26.75 -9.44
C PRO A 72 22.21 -26.54 -10.52
N PHE A 73 21.15 -25.80 -10.15
CA PHE A 73 20.13 -25.36 -11.10
C PHE A 73 19.60 -23.97 -10.73
N THR A 74 18.93 -23.32 -11.66
CA THR A 74 18.26 -22.04 -11.42
C THR A 74 16.81 -22.17 -11.89
N GLU A 75 15.88 -21.92 -10.96
CA GLU A 75 14.45 -21.76 -11.23
C GLU A 75 14.15 -20.26 -11.39
N ARG A 76 13.53 -19.88 -12.50
CA ARG A 76 13.14 -18.49 -12.77
C ARG A 76 11.66 -18.32 -12.59
N GLU A 77 11.26 -17.15 -12.07
CA GLU A 77 9.86 -16.78 -11.90
C GLU A 77 9.07 -17.79 -11.07
N LEU A 78 9.73 -18.39 -10.08
CA LEU A 78 9.09 -19.32 -9.15
C LEU A 78 8.11 -18.57 -8.26
N ALA A 79 6.82 -18.88 -8.37
CA ALA A 79 5.79 -18.37 -7.48
C ALA A 79 5.83 -19.14 -6.16
N LEU A 80 5.98 -18.44 -5.04
CA LEU A 80 5.98 -18.99 -3.69
C LEU A 80 4.89 -18.32 -2.87
N GLU A 81 4.08 -19.12 -2.18
CA GLU A 81 3.20 -18.63 -1.14
C GLU A 81 3.91 -18.69 0.21
N LEU A 82 4.03 -17.54 0.85
CA LEU A 82 4.65 -17.41 2.17
C LEU A 82 3.67 -17.83 3.27
N PRO A 83 4.15 -18.18 4.48
CA PRO A 83 3.30 -18.55 5.60
C PRO A 83 2.28 -17.47 6.01
N ASN A 84 2.56 -16.20 5.67
CA ASN A 84 1.66 -15.04 5.89
C ASN A 84 0.62 -14.86 4.75
N MET A 85 0.44 -15.87 3.88
CA MET A 85 -0.46 -15.85 2.71
C MET A 85 -0.09 -14.84 1.62
N GLN A 86 1.11 -14.28 1.65
CA GLN A 86 1.62 -13.39 0.61
C GLN A 86 2.27 -14.23 -0.50
N SER A 87 1.86 -14.01 -1.75
CA SER A 87 2.49 -14.62 -2.92
C SER A 87 3.64 -13.74 -3.39
N ILE A 88 4.82 -14.34 -3.57
CA ILE A 88 5.99 -13.67 -4.14
C ILE A 88 6.52 -14.46 -5.34
N THR A 89 7.08 -13.75 -6.31
CA THR A 89 7.80 -14.37 -7.43
C THR A 89 9.30 -14.16 -7.24
N VAL A 90 10.05 -15.26 -7.25
CA VAL A 90 11.50 -15.23 -7.03
C VAL A 90 12.26 -15.96 -8.15
N ASN A 91 13.47 -15.49 -8.44
CA ASN A 91 14.48 -16.30 -9.10
C ASN A 91 15.28 -16.99 -8.01
N CYS A 92 15.36 -18.30 -8.05
CA CYS A 92 16.08 -19.12 -7.11
C CYS A 92 17.23 -19.84 -7.78
N THR A 93 18.47 -19.63 -7.33
CA THR A 93 19.65 -20.41 -7.71
C THR A 93 19.96 -21.37 -6.58
N VAL A 94 20.08 -22.63 -6.90
CA VAL A 94 20.36 -23.74 -5.99
C VAL A 94 21.75 -24.27 -6.28
N THR A 95 22.60 -24.27 -5.27
CA THR A 95 23.99 -24.74 -5.38
C THR A 95 24.24 -25.80 -4.30
N PRO A 96 24.44 -27.06 -4.70
CA PRO A 96 24.95 -28.08 -3.79
C PRO A 96 26.36 -27.69 -3.31
N VAL A 97 26.58 -27.82 -2.01
CA VAL A 97 27.90 -27.56 -1.39
C VAL A 97 28.44 -28.87 -0.84
N ASN A 98 29.56 -29.31 -1.40
CA ASN A 98 30.22 -30.55 -1.02
C ASN A 98 31.70 -30.29 -0.71
N GLU A 99 32.00 -30.02 0.56
CA GLU A 99 33.37 -29.77 1.01
C GLU A 99 34.00 -31.08 1.56
N PRO A 100 35.29 -31.34 1.28
CA PRO A 100 35.96 -32.53 1.81
C PRO A 100 35.92 -32.56 3.34
N GLY A 101 35.29 -33.58 3.90
CA GLY A 101 35.17 -33.77 5.36
C GLY A 101 33.96 -33.12 6.01
N GLN A 102 33.08 -32.51 5.22
CA GLN A 102 31.77 -32.01 5.67
C GLN A 102 30.63 -32.82 5.06
N THR A 103 29.46 -32.77 5.71
CA THR A 103 28.23 -33.34 5.15
C THR A 103 27.74 -32.51 3.98
N ARG A 104 27.07 -33.13 3.00
CA ARG A 104 26.47 -32.44 1.87
C ARG A 104 25.46 -31.38 2.33
N SER A 105 25.40 -30.28 1.66
CA SER A 105 24.47 -29.20 1.99
C SER A 105 24.00 -28.47 0.75
N LEU A 106 22.91 -27.71 0.86
CA LEU A 106 22.38 -26.86 -0.21
C LEU A 106 22.43 -25.41 0.17
N LEU A 107 22.93 -24.58 -0.75
CA LEU A 107 22.85 -23.14 -0.68
C LEU A 107 21.75 -22.68 -1.67
N LEU A 108 20.78 -21.93 -1.17
CA LEU A 108 19.75 -21.28 -1.97
C LEU A 108 19.98 -19.77 -1.97
N GLU A 109 20.06 -19.20 -3.15
CA GLU A 109 20.11 -17.75 -3.37
C GLU A 109 18.81 -17.33 -4.05
N MET A 110 18.02 -16.51 -3.37
CA MET A 110 16.70 -16.09 -3.86
C MET A 110 16.67 -14.57 -4.07
N ASN A 111 16.27 -14.15 -5.27
CA ASN A 111 16.03 -12.76 -5.61
C ASN A 111 14.56 -12.57 -5.96
N GLN A 112 13.89 -11.65 -5.26
CA GLN A 112 12.51 -11.31 -5.56
C GLN A 112 12.43 -10.52 -6.88
N VAL A 113 11.76 -11.09 -7.87
CA VAL A 113 11.63 -10.50 -9.22
C VAL A 113 10.61 -9.37 -9.19
N ASP A 114 9.53 -9.53 -8.42
CA ASP A 114 8.45 -8.57 -8.32
C ASP A 114 8.91 -7.20 -7.81
N ARG A 115 10.00 -7.15 -7.05
CA ARG A 115 10.52 -5.89 -6.50
C ARG A 115 10.90 -4.89 -7.58
N HIS A 116 11.64 -5.31 -8.61
CA HIS A 116 12.03 -4.42 -9.72
C HIS A 116 10.83 -4.07 -10.59
N LEU A 117 9.94 -5.04 -10.86
CA LEU A 117 8.71 -4.80 -11.60
C LEU A 117 7.74 -3.90 -10.82
N ARG A 118 7.68 -4.04 -9.49
CA ARG A 118 6.88 -3.15 -8.62
C ARG A 118 7.42 -1.73 -8.65
N ILE A 119 8.73 -1.54 -8.47
CA ILE A 119 9.37 -0.21 -8.52
C ILE A 119 9.11 0.45 -9.88
N ALA A 120 9.35 -0.26 -10.98
CA ALA A 120 9.12 0.27 -12.32
C ALA A 120 7.63 0.59 -12.57
N ARG A 121 6.71 -0.21 -12.01
CA ARG A 121 5.27 0.02 -12.10
C ARG A 121 4.85 1.24 -11.27
N GLU A 122 5.37 1.38 -10.06
CA GLU A 122 5.14 2.56 -9.20
C GLU A 122 5.64 3.84 -9.87
N GLU A 123 6.82 3.84 -10.46
CA GLU A 123 7.37 4.99 -11.20
C GLU A 123 6.50 5.35 -12.40
N ASN A 124 6.06 4.37 -13.18
CA ASN A 124 5.15 4.60 -14.31
C ASN A 124 3.81 5.16 -13.85
N LEU A 125 3.22 4.61 -12.77
CA LEU A 125 1.99 5.11 -12.17
C LEU A 125 2.14 6.56 -11.69
N LEU A 126 3.26 6.88 -11.03
CA LEU A 126 3.54 8.23 -10.56
C LEU A 126 3.68 9.23 -11.70
N ALA A 127 4.43 8.86 -12.75
CA ALA A 127 4.63 9.70 -13.94
C ALA A 127 3.28 9.96 -14.67
N GLN A 128 2.46 8.92 -14.84
CA GLN A 128 1.14 9.05 -15.45
C GLN A 128 0.20 9.89 -14.58
N ASN A 129 0.16 9.65 -13.26
CA ASN A 129 -0.63 10.44 -12.34
C ASN A 129 -0.24 11.92 -12.35
N GLN A 130 1.06 12.24 -12.42
CA GLN A 130 1.54 13.63 -12.55
C GLN A 130 1.09 14.27 -13.86
N THR A 131 1.18 13.55 -14.98
CA THR A 131 0.75 14.03 -16.29
C THR A 131 -0.75 14.31 -16.31
N VAL A 132 -1.57 13.35 -15.87
CA VAL A 132 -3.03 13.53 -15.78
C VAL A 132 -3.39 14.69 -14.85
N ARG A 133 -2.74 14.82 -13.70
CA ARG A 133 -2.95 15.93 -12.77
C ARG A 133 -2.64 17.29 -13.41
N THR A 134 -1.55 17.39 -14.16
CA THR A 134 -1.19 18.63 -14.84
C THR A 134 -2.25 19.03 -15.87
N LEU A 135 -2.73 18.07 -16.66
CA LEU A 135 -3.81 18.28 -17.62
C LEU A 135 -5.12 18.67 -16.94
N VAL A 136 -5.54 17.90 -15.91
CA VAL A 136 -6.77 18.18 -15.14
C VAL A 136 -6.69 19.55 -14.46
N ARG A 137 -5.51 19.94 -13.97
CA ARG A 137 -5.31 21.28 -13.36
C ARG A 137 -5.52 22.40 -14.37
N GLY A 138 -4.96 22.28 -15.58
CA GLY A 138 -5.18 23.24 -16.66
C GLY A 138 -6.66 23.35 -17.01
N LEU A 139 -7.31 22.22 -17.27
CA LEU A 139 -8.74 22.16 -17.58
C LEU A 139 -9.61 22.69 -16.44
N ALA A 140 -9.27 22.38 -15.19
CA ALA A 140 -10.05 22.84 -14.05
C ALA A 140 -10.01 24.36 -13.89
N HIS A 141 -8.87 25.02 -14.16
CA HIS A 141 -8.80 26.48 -14.17
C HIS A 141 -9.67 27.07 -15.29
N GLU A 142 -9.65 26.46 -16.47
CA GLU A 142 -10.46 26.90 -17.60
C GLU A 142 -11.98 26.66 -17.40
N ILE A 143 -12.36 25.62 -16.62
CA ILE A 143 -13.77 25.35 -16.28
C ILE A 143 -14.23 26.21 -15.09
N LYS A 144 -13.38 26.46 -14.09
CA LYS A 144 -13.73 27.30 -12.94
C LYS A 144 -14.07 28.74 -13.35
N ASN A 145 -13.37 29.26 -14.35
CA ASN A 145 -13.61 30.63 -14.85
C ASN A 145 -15.04 30.83 -15.36
N PRO A 146 -15.57 30.03 -16.30
CA PRO A 146 -16.96 30.19 -16.75
C PRO A 146 -17.98 29.86 -15.65
N LEU A 147 -17.70 28.88 -14.76
CA LEU A 147 -18.58 28.59 -13.61
C LEU A 147 -18.67 29.78 -12.66
N GLY A 148 -17.55 30.45 -12.39
CA GLY A 148 -17.53 31.68 -11.59
C GLY A 148 -18.34 32.81 -12.24
N GLY A 149 -18.25 32.95 -13.58
CA GLY A 149 -19.07 33.87 -14.36
C GLY A 149 -20.56 33.58 -14.29
N LEU A 150 -20.96 32.30 -14.48
CA LEU A 150 -22.35 31.85 -14.37
C LEU A 150 -22.92 32.11 -12.97
N ARG A 151 -22.16 31.76 -11.93
CA ARG A 151 -22.51 32.00 -10.54
C ARG A 151 -22.70 33.47 -10.24
N GLY A 152 -21.76 34.33 -10.69
CA GLY A 152 -21.83 35.77 -10.49
C GLY A 152 -23.03 36.39 -11.22
N ALA A 153 -23.32 35.98 -12.47
CA ALA A 153 -24.48 36.43 -13.22
C ALA A 153 -25.80 36.01 -12.54
N ALA A 154 -25.90 34.76 -12.05
CA ALA A 154 -27.06 34.28 -11.31
C ALA A 154 -27.28 35.07 -10.01
N GLN A 155 -26.20 35.39 -9.27
CA GLN A 155 -26.28 36.21 -8.05
C GLN A 155 -26.75 37.65 -8.31
N LEU A 156 -26.29 38.26 -9.41
CA LEU A 156 -26.76 39.58 -9.82
C LEU A 156 -28.24 39.55 -10.22
N LEU A 157 -28.63 38.53 -11.00
CA LEU A 157 -30.02 38.35 -11.41
C LEU A 157 -30.95 38.13 -10.20
N GLU A 158 -30.52 37.35 -9.22
CA GLU A 158 -31.28 37.09 -7.99
C GLU A 158 -31.62 38.40 -7.24
N ARG A 159 -30.72 39.38 -7.26
CA ARG A 159 -30.96 40.69 -6.62
C ARG A 159 -32.03 41.53 -7.32
N GLU A 160 -32.12 41.39 -8.63
CA GLU A 160 -33.05 42.14 -9.46
C GLU A 160 -34.44 41.48 -9.58
N LEU A 161 -34.56 40.20 -9.24
CA LEU A 161 -35.82 39.46 -9.36
C LEU A 161 -36.81 39.84 -8.24
N PRO A 162 -38.10 40.19 -8.63
CA PRO A 162 -39.08 40.67 -7.65
C PRO A 162 -39.78 39.56 -6.86
N SER A 163 -39.83 38.33 -7.36
CA SER A 163 -40.58 37.24 -6.72
C SER A 163 -39.65 36.13 -6.16
N ALA A 164 -40.09 35.51 -5.07
CA ALA A 164 -39.41 34.43 -4.42
C ALA A 164 -39.31 33.18 -5.35
N ASP A 165 -40.35 32.90 -6.11
CA ASP A 165 -40.42 31.73 -7.02
C ASP A 165 -39.38 31.84 -8.16
N LEU A 166 -39.12 33.06 -8.65
CA LEU A 166 -38.09 33.29 -9.66
C LEU A 166 -36.67 33.19 -9.07
N LYS A 167 -36.50 33.53 -7.79
CA LYS A 167 -35.22 33.38 -7.08
C LYS A 167 -34.83 31.91 -6.85
N GLU A 168 -35.81 30.98 -6.76
CA GLU A 168 -35.55 29.57 -6.68
C GLU A 168 -34.73 29.07 -7.89
N PHE A 169 -35.02 29.54 -9.09
CA PHE A 169 -34.23 29.15 -10.28
C PHE A 169 -32.79 29.67 -10.23
N THR A 170 -32.56 30.88 -9.72
CA THR A 170 -31.18 31.39 -9.58
C THR A 170 -30.42 30.64 -8.48
N GLN A 171 -31.08 30.24 -7.40
CA GLN A 171 -30.45 29.41 -6.35
C GLN A 171 -30.06 28.02 -6.86
N VAL A 172 -30.86 27.41 -7.74
CA VAL A 172 -30.51 26.15 -8.39
C VAL A 172 -29.25 26.33 -9.24
N ILE A 173 -29.15 27.42 -10.06
CA ILE A 173 -27.97 27.69 -10.89
C ILE A 173 -26.73 27.91 -10.03
N ILE A 174 -26.84 28.67 -8.92
CA ILE A 174 -25.74 28.93 -8.00
C ILE A 174 -25.32 27.60 -7.34
N GLY A 175 -26.27 26.80 -6.87
CA GLY A 175 -26.03 25.52 -6.24
C GLY A 175 -25.30 24.53 -7.15
N GLU A 176 -25.72 24.43 -8.42
CA GLU A 176 -25.05 23.56 -9.40
C GLU A 176 -23.66 24.08 -9.80
N ALA A 177 -23.47 25.40 -9.90
CA ALA A 177 -22.16 25.98 -10.13
C ALA A 177 -21.19 25.67 -8.97
N ASP A 178 -21.64 25.84 -7.73
CA ASP A 178 -20.87 25.52 -6.53
C ASP A 178 -20.57 24.00 -6.43
N ARG A 179 -21.54 23.15 -6.77
CA ARG A 179 -21.37 21.70 -6.84
C ARG A 179 -20.30 21.29 -7.83
N LEU A 180 -20.30 21.87 -9.05
CA LEU A 180 -19.30 21.62 -10.08
C LEU A 180 -17.92 22.13 -9.68
N GLN A 181 -17.81 23.29 -9.04
CA GLN A 181 -16.55 23.79 -8.49
C GLN A 181 -15.98 22.84 -7.42
N ASN A 182 -16.81 22.40 -6.48
CA ASN A 182 -16.42 21.45 -5.46
C ASN A 182 -15.99 20.08 -6.04
N LEU A 183 -16.64 19.64 -7.12
CA LEU A 183 -16.22 18.42 -7.83
C LEU A 183 -14.83 18.58 -8.44
N LEU A 184 -14.56 19.71 -9.11
CA LEU A 184 -13.25 20.02 -9.68
C LEU A 184 -12.17 20.12 -8.60
N ASP A 185 -12.47 20.72 -7.45
CA ASP A 185 -11.53 20.80 -6.33
C ASP A 185 -11.18 19.43 -5.75
N ARG A 186 -12.15 18.54 -5.65
CA ARG A 186 -11.91 17.13 -5.27
C ARG A 186 -11.06 16.39 -6.31
N MET A 187 -11.23 16.68 -7.60
CA MET A 187 -10.44 16.06 -8.68
C MET A 187 -8.97 16.49 -8.65
N LEU A 188 -8.69 17.72 -8.25
CA LEU A 188 -7.33 18.26 -8.20
C LEU A 188 -6.54 17.76 -6.97
N GLY A 189 -7.25 17.36 -5.91
CA GLY A 189 -6.64 17.08 -4.62
C GLY A 189 -6.02 18.34 -3.97
N PRO A 190 -5.27 18.21 -2.88
CA PRO A 190 -4.65 19.35 -2.22
C PRO A 190 -3.66 20.05 -3.16
N ASN A 191 -3.87 21.34 -3.34
CA ASN A 191 -3.12 22.21 -4.27
C ASN A 191 -1.95 22.93 -3.60
N THR A 192 -1.87 22.83 -2.27
CA THR A 192 -0.84 23.46 -1.44
C THR A 192 0.27 22.46 -1.15
N PRO A 193 1.55 22.92 -1.11
CA PRO A 193 2.62 22.10 -0.58
C PRO A 193 2.25 21.58 0.82
N PRO A 194 2.60 20.35 1.17
CA PRO A 194 2.27 19.79 2.47
C PRO A 194 2.91 20.60 3.61
N ASN A 195 2.11 21.00 4.59
CA ASN A 195 2.59 21.64 5.81
C ASN A 195 2.96 20.56 6.84
N LYS A 196 4.11 19.93 6.63
CA LYS A 196 4.57 18.80 7.44
C LYS A 196 5.08 19.25 8.80
N ARG A 197 4.68 18.51 9.82
CA ARG A 197 5.13 18.64 11.23
C ARG A 197 5.13 17.27 11.91
N MET A 198 5.72 17.18 13.09
CA MET A 198 5.62 15.98 13.91
C MET A 198 4.18 15.84 14.40
N ILE A 199 3.58 14.69 14.13
CA ILE A 199 2.17 14.40 14.47
C ILE A 199 2.03 12.99 15.03
N ASN A 200 1.11 12.85 15.95
CA ASN A 200 0.65 11.54 16.38
C ASN A 200 -0.39 11.01 15.37
N VAL A 201 -0.05 9.91 14.68
CA VAL A 201 -0.92 9.31 13.65
C VAL A 201 -2.26 8.86 14.22
N HIS A 202 -2.30 8.40 15.48
CA HIS A 202 -3.55 7.95 16.10
C HIS A 202 -4.55 9.10 16.24
N SER A 203 -4.08 10.35 16.42
CA SER A 203 -4.98 11.51 16.43
C SER A 203 -5.62 11.75 15.05
N VAL A 204 -4.89 11.49 13.96
CA VAL A 204 -5.41 11.54 12.59
C VAL A 204 -6.49 10.46 12.39
N LEU A 205 -6.21 9.24 12.81
CA LEU A 205 -7.15 8.11 12.69
C LEU A 205 -8.42 8.31 13.52
N GLU A 206 -8.28 8.81 14.77
CA GLU A 206 -9.43 9.11 15.63
C GLU A 206 -10.29 10.27 15.08
N HIS A 207 -9.66 11.27 14.46
CA HIS A 207 -10.41 12.33 13.80
C HIS A 207 -11.26 11.77 12.64
N VAL A 208 -10.67 10.93 11.79
CA VAL A 208 -11.40 10.24 10.70
C VAL A 208 -12.50 9.36 11.26
N ARG A 209 -12.22 8.61 12.34
CA ARG A 209 -13.22 7.76 12.99
C ARG A 209 -14.44 8.57 13.46
N THR A 210 -14.20 9.73 14.05
CA THR A 210 -15.29 10.63 14.50
C THR A 210 -16.13 11.14 13.32
N LEU A 211 -15.49 11.54 12.22
CA LEU A 211 -16.20 11.98 11.00
C LEU A 211 -17.05 10.86 10.39
N VAL A 212 -16.48 9.67 10.30
CA VAL A 212 -17.15 8.49 9.72
C VAL A 212 -18.29 8.00 10.60
N GLN A 213 -18.13 8.03 11.94
CA GLN A 213 -19.21 7.66 12.84
C GLN A 213 -20.44 8.55 12.65
N ALA A 214 -20.25 9.85 12.46
CA ALA A 214 -21.38 10.74 12.15
C ALA A 214 -22.07 10.41 10.81
N GLU A 215 -21.29 9.97 9.80
CA GLU A 215 -21.84 9.51 8.51
C GLU A 215 -22.59 8.16 8.64
N THR A 216 -22.13 7.28 9.54
CA THR A 216 -22.67 5.91 9.73
C THR A 216 -23.74 5.80 10.80
N GLU A 217 -24.12 6.88 11.50
CA GLU A 217 -25.23 6.87 12.46
C GLU A 217 -26.55 6.33 11.88
N SER A 218 -26.75 6.52 10.58
CA SER A 218 -27.88 5.98 9.82
C SER A 218 -27.69 4.53 9.32
N LEU A 219 -26.51 3.93 9.54
CA LEU A 219 -26.12 2.60 9.05
C LEU A 219 -25.66 1.69 10.21
N PRO A 220 -26.59 1.25 11.09
CA PRO A 220 -26.25 0.52 12.32
C PRO A 220 -25.59 -0.85 12.09
N GLY A 221 -25.61 -1.37 10.86
CA GLY A 221 -24.96 -2.63 10.48
C GLY A 221 -23.46 -2.50 10.25
N ILE A 222 -22.89 -1.29 10.22
CA ILE A 222 -21.47 -1.08 9.97
C ILE A 222 -20.73 -0.90 11.30
N GLN A 223 -19.67 -1.71 11.50
CA GLN A 223 -18.80 -1.65 12.66
C GLN A 223 -17.44 -1.07 12.29
N LEU A 224 -17.03 -0.01 13.00
CA LEU A 224 -15.71 0.60 12.83
C LEU A 224 -14.84 0.31 14.05
N GLU A 225 -13.89 -0.62 13.88
CA GLU A 225 -12.99 -1.12 14.92
C GLU A 225 -11.61 -0.47 14.82
N ARG A 226 -10.84 -0.54 15.91
CA ARG A 226 -9.46 -0.06 15.99
C ARG A 226 -8.55 -1.09 16.68
N ASP A 227 -7.34 -1.18 16.17
CA ASP A 227 -6.27 -2.03 16.70
C ASP A 227 -4.94 -1.29 16.56
N TYR A 228 -4.68 -0.37 17.50
CA TYR A 228 -3.55 0.54 17.44
C TYR A 228 -2.38 0.05 18.29
N ASP A 229 -1.19 0.16 17.73
CA ASP A 229 0.07 -0.03 18.45
C ASP A 229 0.48 1.29 19.14
N PRO A 230 0.39 1.38 20.47
CA PRO A 230 0.69 2.62 21.20
C PRO A 230 2.18 2.98 21.20
N SER A 231 3.05 2.08 20.75
CA SER A 231 4.51 2.31 20.72
C SER A 231 4.98 3.11 19.49
N ILE A 232 4.08 3.40 18.55
CA ILE A 232 4.43 4.15 17.33
C ILE A 232 4.78 5.59 17.70
N PRO A 233 6.01 6.06 17.34
CA PRO A 233 6.41 7.44 17.59
C PRO A 233 5.65 8.41 16.68
N GLU A 234 5.80 9.71 16.94
CA GLU A 234 5.32 10.75 16.04
C GLU A 234 5.98 10.61 14.65
N VAL A 235 5.21 10.92 13.62
CA VAL A 235 5.64 10.89 12.21
C VAL A 235 5.66 12.30 11.64
N TYR A 236 6.60 12.58 10.74
CA TYR A 236 6.69 13.85 10.04
C TYR A 236 5.73 13.88 8.86
N GLY A 237 4.63 14.63 9.01
CA GLY A 237 3.58 14.66 8.00
C GLY A 237 2.63 15.85 8.15
N ASP A 238 1.80 16.05 7.12
CA ASP A 238 0.71 17.03 7.11
C ASP A 238 -0.58 16.35 7.60
N PRO A 239 -1.11 16.74 8.77
CA PRO A 239 -2.27 16.07 9.36
C PRO A 239 -3.53 16.19 8.48
N GLU A 240 -3.75 17.33 7.82
CA GLU A 240 -4.95 17.56 6.99
C GLU A 240 -4.92 16.65 5.75
N GLN A 241 -3.75 16.55 5.11
CA GLN A 241 -3.58 15.68 3.96
C GLN A 241 -3.69 14.19 4.35
N LEU A 242 -3.13 13.80 5.49
CA LEU A 242 -3.25 12.41 5.97
C LEU A 242 -4.69 12.07 6.40
N ILE A 243 -5.42 13.00 7.02
CA ILE A 243 -6.87 12.83 7.29
C ILE A 243 -7.61 12.59 5.96
N GLN A 244 -7.33 13.38 4.92
CA GLN A 244 -7.96 13.22 3.62
C GLN A 244 -7.67 11.84 3.00
N VAL A 245 -6.42 11.36 3.08
CA VAL A 245 -6.04 10.02 2.59
C VAL A 245 -6.84 8.94 3.30
N VAL A 246 -6.78 8.91 4.64
CA VAL A 246 -7.46 7.88 5.43
C VAL A 246 -8.97 7.94 5.22
N LEU A 247 -9.55 9.15 5.17
CA LEU A 247 -10.98 9.35 4.92
C LEU A 247 -11.40 8.80 3.54
N ASN A 248 -10.59 9.03 2.50
CA ASN A 248 -10.82 8.47 1.16
C ASN A 248 -10.85 6.94 1.19
N LEU A 249 -9.90 6.30 1.89
CA LEU A 249 -9.83 4.84 1.98
C LEU A 249 -10.98 4.26 2.79
N VAL A 250 -11.31 4.88 3.93
CA VAL A 250 -12.44 4.44 4.77
C VAL A 250 -13.77 4.61 4.04
N ARG A 251 -13.97 5.71 3.32
CA ARG A 251 -15.18 5.89 2.49
C ARG A 251 -15.27 4.89 1.36
N ASN A 252 -14.14 4.50 0.74
CA ASN A 252 -14.14 3.41 -0.24
C ASN A 252 -14.58 2.09 0.38
N ALA A 253 -14.13 1.78 1.59
CA ALA A 253 -14.55 0.60 2.35
C ALA A 253 -16.06 0.65 2.69
N LEU A 254 -16.54 1.78 3.24
CA LEU A 254 -17.98 1.99 3.51
C LEU A 254 -18.85 1.75 2.29
N GLN A 255 -18.46 2.33 1.17
CA GLN A 255 -19.18 2.17 -0.09
C GLN A 255 -19.13 0.75 -0.64
N ALA A 256 -18.09 -0.04 -0.33
CA ALA A 256 -18.00 -1.45 -0.70
C ALA A 256 -18.90 -2.33 0.16
N LEU A 257 -19.03 -2.01 1.45
CA LEU A 257 -19.86 -2.74 2.41
C LEU A 257 -21.36 -2.48 2.23
N GLY A 258 -21.75 -1.29 1.81
CA GLY A 258 -23.16 -0.90 1.67
C GLY A 258 -23.82 -0.66 3.02
N THR A 259 -24.65 -1.60 3.51
CA THR A 259 -25.46 -1.42 4.73
C THR A 259 -24.93 -2.15 5.96
N GLU A 260 -24.08 -3.16 5.77
CA GLU A 260 -23.53 -3.98 6.86
C GLU A 260 -22.11 -4.43 6.58
N GLY A 261 -21.31 -4.57 7.63
CA GLY A 261 -19.94 -5.03 7.55
C GLY A 261 -19.04 -4.44 8.63
N ARG A 262 -17.75 -4.72 8.49
CA ARG A 262 -16.74 -4.31 9.45
C ARG A 262 -15.58 -3.61 8.74
N ILE A 263 -15.12 -2.50 9.32
CA ILE A 263 -13.87 -1.82 8.95
C ILE A 263 -12.97 -1.80 10.16
N LEU A 264 -11.74 -2.28 10.01
CA LEU A 264 -10.73 -2.28 11.06
C LEU A 264 -9.60 -1.33 10.66
N LEU A 265 -9.32 -0.34 11.53
CA LEU A 265 -8.13 0.52 11.45
C LEU A 265 -7.04 -0.07 12.34
N ARG A 266 -5.94 -0.51 11.72
CA ARG A 266 -4.81 -1.13 12.42
C ARG A 266 -3.55 -0.34 12.19
N THR A 267 -2.73 -0.20 13.24
CA THR A 267 -1.39 0.40 13.12
C THR A 267 -0.33 -0.55 13.66
N ARG A 268 0.82 -0.64 12.97
CA ARG A 268 1.98 -1.43 13.37
C ARG A 268 3.27 -0.72 12.96
N THR A 269 4.37 -1.11 13.54
CA THR A 269 5.71 -0.77 13.03
C THR A 269 6.26 -1.95 12.24
N GLN A 270 6.96 -1.65 11.14
CA GLN A 270 7.64 -2.67 10.34
C GLN A 270 9.08 -2.21 10.07
N ARG A 271 10.03 -3.18 10.17
CA ARG A 271 11.45 -2.91 9.96
C ARG A 271 11.87 -3.29 8.55
N GLN A 272 12.87 -2.58 8.03
CA GLN A 272 13.56 -2.89 6.77
C GLN A 272 12.61 -2.96 5.57
N VAL A 273 11.72 -1.98 5.45
CA VAL A 273 10.80 -1.86 4.32
C VAL A 273 11.39 -0.98 3.24
N THR A 274 11.35 -1.44 2.00
CA THR A 274 11.70 -0.62 0.84
C THR A 274 10.48 0.16 0.37
N VAL A 275 10.63 1.48 0.35
CA VAL A 275 9.65 2.39 -0.23
C VAL A 275 10.31 3.07 -1.42
N GLY A 276 9.76 2.87 -2.63
CA GLY A 276 10.45 3.25 -3.86
C GLY A 276 11.83 2.57 -3.97
N HIS A 277 12.90 3.36 -4.10
CA HIS A 277 14.27 2.85 -4.18
C HIS A 277 15.00 2.83 -2.82
N LYS A 278 14.43 3.43 -1.78
CA LYS A 278 15.08 3.60 -0.48
C LYS A 278 14.66 2.53 0.52
N LEU A 279 15.62 1.84 1.11
CA LEU A 279 15.39 0.94 2.24
C LEU A 279 15.29 1.77 3.51
N HIS A 280 14.15 1.70 4.18
CA HIS A 280 13.90 2.36 5.45
C HIS A 280 14.07 1.36 6.59
N ARG A 281 14.83 1.75 7.61
CA ARG A 281 15.10 0.92 8.78
C ARG A 281 13.84 0.65 9.59
N LEU A 282 12.94 1.62 9.66
CA LEU A 282 11.68 1.54 10.38
C LEU A 282 10.62 2.36 9.65
N VAL A 283 9.47 1.75 9.41
CA VAL A 283 8.28 2.40 8.85
C VAL A 283 7.09 2.17 9.75
N MET A 284 6.18 3.14 9.76
CA MET A 284 4.84 2.98 10.28
C MET A 284 3.97 2.35 9.19
N ARG A 285 3.18 1.37 9.57
CA ARG A 285 2.19 0.71 8.73
C ARG A 285 0.80 1.00 9.28
N ILE A 286 -0.09 1.48 8.41
CA ILE A 286 -1.50 1.69 8.70
C ILE A 286 -2.29 0.80 7.75
N ASP A 287 -3.10 -0.11 8.28
CA ASP A 287 -4.00 -0.95 7.50
C ASP A 287 -5.44 -0.48 7.69
N ILE A 288 -6.14 -0.31 6.59
CA ILE A 288 -7.59 -0.14 6.51
C ILE A 288 -8.14 -1.44 5.92
N ILE A 289 -8.82 -2.22 6.76
CA ILE A 289 -9.28 -3.57 6.43
C ILE A 289 -10.80 -3.58 6.41
N ASP A 290 -11.40 -4.00 5.31
CA ASP A 290 -12.83 -4.22 5.21
C ASP A 290 -13.15 -5.68 4.84
N ASN A 291 -14.33 -6.15 5.22
CA ASN A 291 -14.83 -7.48 4.89
C ASN A 291 -15.83 -7.46 3.72
N GLY A 292 -15.67 -6.51 2.81
CA GLY A 292 -16.52 -6.34 1.64
C GLY A 292 -16.30 -7.40 0.54
N PRO A 293 -16.93 -7.21 -0.62
CA PRO A 293 -16.88 -8.16 -1.73
C PRO A 293 -15.52 -8.28 -2.41
N GLY A 294 -14.58 -7.39 -2.06
CA GLY A 294 -13.28 -7.30 -2.71
C GLY A 294 -13.28 -6.40 -3.94
N VAL A 295 -12.07 -6.17 -4.46
CA VAL A 295 -11.85 -5.47 -5.73
C VAL A 295 -11.98 -6.49 -6.87
N PRO A 296 -12.73 -6.19 -7.95
CA PRO A 296 -12.79 -7.06 -9.11
C PRO A 296 -11.40 -7.32 -9.69
N GLU A 297 -11.08 -8.57 -10.02
CA GLU A 297 -9.75 -9.01 -10.49
C GLU A 297 -9.23 -8.18 -11.67
N HIS A 298 -10.13 -7.82 -12.61
CA HIS A 298 -9.77 -7.02 -13.77
C HIS A 298 -9.39 -5.56 -13.44
N LEU A 299 -9.74 -5.06 -12.24
CA LEU A 299 -9.42 -3.71 -11.76
C LEU A 299 -8.24 -3.69 -10.79
N GLU A 300 -7.89 -4.81 -10.16
CA GLU A 300 -6.93 -4.88 -9.06
C GLU A 300 -5.59 -4.21 -9.40
N LYS A 301 -5.14 -4.36 -10.65
CA LYS A 301 -3.89 -3.78 -11.13
C LYS A 301 -3.98 -2.28 -11.42
N ASP A 302 -5.19 -1.78 -11.61
CA ASP A 302 -5.44 -0.44 -12.18
C ASP A 302 -6.17 0.51 -11.22
N ILE A 303 -6.51 0.07 -10.00
CA ILE A 303 -7.27 0.87 -9.02
C ILE A 303 -6.64 2.21 -8.65
N PHE A 304 -5.32 2.34 -8.81
CA PHE A 304 -4.59 3.59 -8.57
C PHE A 304 -4.44 4.47 -9.82
N TYR A 305 -4.94 4.03 -10.99
CA TYR A 305 -4.99 4.90 -12.17
C TYR A 305 -6.17 5.87 -12.07
N PRO A 306 -5.98 7.12 -12.53
CA PRO A 306 -7.06 8.10 -12.53
C PRO A 306 -8.24 7.64 -13.37
N MET A 307 -9.46 7.96 -12.90
CA MET A 307 -10.73 7.64 -13.55
C MET A 307 -11.06 6.14 -13.65
N VAL A 308 -10.27 5.27 -13.02
CA VAL A 308 -10.61 3.85 -12.89
C VAL A 308 -11.56 3.68 -11.72
N THR A 309 -12.74 3.15 -11.99
CA THR A 309 -13.77 2.88 -11.00
C THR A 309 -14.62 1.68 -11.40
N GLY A 310 -14.94 0.84 -10.44
CA GLY A 310 -15.92 -0.25 -10.63
C GLY A 310 -17.36 0.15 -10.31
N ARG A 311 -17.63 1.45 -10.09
CA ARG A 311 -18.95 1.97 -9.66
C ARG A 311 -19.45 3.06 -10.58
N ALA A 312 -20.76 3.08 -10.84
CA ALA A 312 -21.40 4.07 -11.72
C ALA A 312 -21.24 5.51 -11.20
N ASP A 313 -21.28 5.72 -9.89
CA ASP A 313 -21.20 7.03 -9.25
C ASP A 313 -19.77 7.38 -8.78
N GLY A 314 -18.81 6.50 -9.04
CA GLY A 314 -17.42 6.69 -8.63
C GLY A 314 -16.67 7.63 -9.56
N THR A 315 -15.94 8.61 -9.02
CA THR A 315 -15.08 9.51 -9.82
C THR A 315 -13.76 8.84 -10.23
N GLY A 316 -13.37 7.73 -9.60
CA GLY A 316 -12.09 7.07 -9.82
C GLY A 316 -10.85 7.91 -9.44
N LEU A 317 -11.01 8.93 -8.58
CA LEU A 317 -9.95 9.88 -8.24
C LEU A 317 -9.45 9.76 -6.81
N GLY A 318 -10.23 9.16 -5.91
CA GLY A 318 -9.88 9.06 -4.50
C GLY A 318 -8.57 8.31 -4.24
N LEU A 319 -8.39 7.15 -4.85
CA LEU A 319 -7.17 6.32 -4.71
C LEU A 319 -5.92 6.96 -5.34
N PRO A 320 -5.96 7.50 -6.57
CA PRO A 320 -4.84 8.25 -7.15
C PRO A 320 -4.42 9.47 -6.31
N ILE A 321 -5.38 10.18 -5.71
CA ILE A 321 -5.09 11.31 -4.81
C ILE A 321 -4.42 10.81 -3.54
N ALA A 322 -4.96 9.76 -2.91
CA ALA A 322 -4.37 9.15 -1.73
C ALA A 322 -2.92 8.71 -1.98
N GLN A 323 -2.67 8.00 -3.09
CA GLN A 323 -1.34 7.57 -3.49
C GLN A 323 -0.38 8.76 -3.65
N SER A 324 -0.81 9.80 -4.34
CA SER A 324 0.03 10.98 -4.54
C SER A 324 0.36 11.72 -3.25
N VAL A 325 -0.59 11.84 -2.33
CA VAL A 325 -0.35 12.47 -1.01
C VAL A 325 0.64 11.62 -0.20
N ILE A 326 0.46 10.31 -0.16
CA ILE A 326 1.38 9.41 0.55
C ILE A 326 2.78 9.46 -0.06
N ASN A 327 2.91 9.50 -1.38
CA ASN A 327 4.21 9.66 -2.05
C ASN A 327 4.88 11.00 -1.74
N GLN A 328 4.12 12.10 -1.63
CA GLN A 328 4.66 13.40 -1.17
C GLN A 328 5.19 13.32 0.27
N HIS A 329 4.70 12.38 1.06
CA HIS A 329 5.19 12.08 2.41
C HIS A 329 6.35 11.07 2.41
N GLY A 330 6.84 10.66 1.23
CA GLY A 330 7.88 9.64 1.09
C GLY A 330 7.42 8.24 1.47
N GLY A 331 6.11 8.02 1.46
CA GLY A 331 5.47 6.76 1.79
C GLY A 331 5.01 5.96 0.56
N LEU A 332 4.40 4.81 0.82
CA LEU A 332 3.84 3.89 -0.16
C LEU A 332 2.41 3.51 0.27
N ILE A 333 1.54 3.30 -0.71
CA ILE A 333 0.21 2.73 -0.49
C ILE A 333 0.04 1.49 -1.36
N GLU A 334 -0.44 0.41 -0.75
CA GLU A 334 -0.70 -0.87 -1.41
C GLU A 334 -2.14 -1.31 -1.18
N CYS A 335 -2.62 -2.20 -2.05
CA CYS A 335 -3.91 -2.87 -1.89
C CYS A 335 -3.72 -4.37 -2.10
N ALA A 336 -4.25 -5.14 -1.17
CA ALA A 336 -4.44 -6.58 -1.31
C ALA A 336 -5.92 -6.87 -1.11
N SER A 337 -6.54 -7.57 -2.07
CA SER A 337 -7.98 -7.78 -2.03
C SER A 337 -8.34 -9.20 -2.43
N ARG A 338 -9.30 -9.75 -1.69
CA ARG A 338 -9.98 -11.00 -1.98
C ARG A 338 -11.44 -10.89 -1.53
N PRO A 339 -12.35 -11.67 -2.05
CA PRO A 339 -13.73 -11.68 -1.56
C PRO A 339 -13.78 -11.93 -0.03
N GLY A 340 -14.38 -10.98 0.70
CA GLY A 340 -14.48 -11.03 2.16
C GLY A 340 -13.34 -10.35 2.90
N GLU A 341 -12.32 -9.84 2.22
CA GLU A 341 -11.25 -9.07 2.84
C GLU A 341 -10.52 -8.18 1.84
N THR A 342 -10.60 -6.86 2.04
CA THR A 342 -9.78 -5.89 1.33
C THR A 342 -8.90 -5.15 2.33
N VAL A 343 -7.63 -5.05 2.05
CA VAL A 343 -6.63 -4.37 2.89
C VAL A 343 -5.94 -3.30 2.09
N PHE A 344 -6.17 -2.04 2.45
CA PHE A 344 -5.33 -0.93 2.02
C PHE A 344 -4.26 -0.68 3.07
N THR A 345 -3.00 -0.78 2.68
CA THR A 345 -1.85 -0.58 3.56
C THR A 345 -1.10 0.69 3.18
N ILE A 346 -0.88 1.57 4.14
CA ILE A 346 -0.06 2.78 4.02
C ILE A 346 1.24 2.54 4.78
N TYR A 347 2.38 2.77 4.13
CA TYR A 347 3.70 2.79 4.75
C TYR A 347 4.22 4.21 4.79
N LEU A 348 4.63 4.69 5.97
CA LEU A 348 5.26 5.99 6.15
C LEU A 348 6.58 5.82 6.89
N PRO A 349 7.70 6.37 6.38
CA PRO A 349 8.99 6.33 7.07
C PRO A 349 8.92 7.02 8.43
N LEU A 350 9.51 6.40 9.46
CA LEU A 350 9.66 6.96 10.80
C LEU A 350 11.02 7.64 11.02
N GLU A 351 11.91 7.56 10.01
CA GLU A 351 13.22 8.21 10.05
C GLU A 351 13.08 9.68 9.62
N ASN A 352 13.64 10.60 10.40
CA ASN A 352 13.76 12.00 10.00
C ASN A 352 14.65 12.10 8.75
N GLN A 353 14.26 12.91 7.76
CA GLN A 353 15.04 13.16 6.54
C GLN A 353 16.34 13.98 6.80
N ASP A 354 16.60 14.39 8.04
CA ASP A 354 17.72 15.27 8.42
C ASP A 354 19.02 14.52 8.78
N GLU A 355 19.10 13.19 8.57
CA GLU A 355 20.35 12.42 8.69
C GLU A 355 20.90 12.03 7.30
N GLN A 356 21.15 13.05 6.44
CA GLN A 356 21.99 12.91 5.25
C GLN A 356 23.08 13.96 5.25
#